data_86acd49c7626c17d534db585e9316011
#
_entry.id   86acd49c7626c17d534db585e9316011
#
_cell.length_a   1.000
_cell.length_b   1.000
_cell.length_c   1.000
_cell.angle_alpha   90.00
_cell.angle_beta   90.00
_cell.angle_gamma   90.00
#
_symmetry.space_group_name_H-M   'P 1'
#
loop_
_entity.id
_entity.type
_entity.pdbx_description
1 polymer ?
#
loop_
_entity_poly.entity_id
_entity_poly.type
_entity_poly.pdbx_seq_one_letter_code
_entity_poly.pdbx_strand_id
1 'polypeptide(L)' 'MARIRIDGEELEFTGRLLEFLISAKKNPDSYLYICKGKPIPVDSEPSDDVEAIKVASGG' A
#
# COMPACT_ATOMS: atom_id res chain seq x y z
N MET A 1 8.34 5.38 10.40
CA MET A 1 7.78 4.03 10.23
C MET A 1 6.29 4.13 9.96
N ALA A 2 5.81 3.44 8.96
CA ALA A 2 4.41 3.49 8.57
C ALA A 2 3.80 2.10 8.68
N ARG A 3 2.48 2.04 8.59
CA ARG A 3 1.76 0.79 8.67
C ARG A 3 0.78 0.73 7.51
N ILE A 4 0.65 -0.44 6.91
CA ILE A 4 -0.28 -0.64 5.81
C ILE A 4 -1.28 -1.73 6.18
N ARG A 5 -2.55 -1.47 5.88
CA ARG A 5 -3.58 -2.49 5.99
C ARG A 5 -3.86 -3.02 4.60
N ILE A 6 -3.58 -4.29 4.39
CA ILE A 6 -3.69 -4.92 3.09
C ILE A 6 -4.11 -6.38 3.27
N ASP A 7 -5.10 -6.81 2.50
CA ASP A 7 -5.61 -8.19 2.52
C ASP A 7 -6.01 -8.65 3.92
N GLY A 8 -6.56 -7.73 4.73
CA GLY A 8 -6.98 -8.05 6.08
C GLY A 8 -5.86 -8.12 7.09
N GLU A 9 -4.65 -7.75 6.70
CA GLU A 9 -3.49 -7.77 7.58
C GLU A 9 -2.99 -6.35 7.80
N GLU A 10 -2.32 -6.14 8.92
CA GLU A 10 -1.61 -4.89 9.20
C GLU A 10 -0.13 -5.19 9.23
N LEU A 11 0.63 -4.49 8.40
CA LEU A 11 2.06 -4.70 8.28
C LEU A 11 2.77 -3.36 8.44
N GLU A 12 3.93 -3.41 9.11
CA GLU A 12 4.75 -2.20 9.27
C GLU A 12 5.83 -2.18 8.19
N PHE A 13 6.17 -0.97 7.75
CA PHE A 13 7.21 -0.84 6.74
C PHE A 13 7.87 0.52 6.85
N THR A 14 9.05 0.64 6.25
CA THR A 14 9.75 1.91 6.11
C THR A 14 10.16 2.05 4.66
N GLY A 15 10.34 3.31 4.22
CA GLY A 15 10.75 3.58 2.87
C GLY A 15 9.58 3.64 1.92
N ARG A 16 9.85 3.33 0.67
CA ARG A 16 8.84 3.45 -0.36
C ARG A 16 7.85 2.31 -0.32
N LEU A 17 6.60 2.67 -0.52
CA LEU A 17 5.53 1.68 -0.50
C LEU A 17 5.73 0.62 -1.58
N LEU A 18 6.15 1.04 -2.77
CA LEU A 18 6.36 0.10 -3.87
C LEU A 18 7.40 -0.97 -3.51
N GLU A 19 8.51 -0.55 -2.92
CA GLU A 19 9.56 -1.50 -2.56
C GLU A 19 9.10 -2.48 -1.50
N PHE A 20 8.32 -1.99 -0.54
CA PHE A 20 7.78 -2.87 0.47
C PHE A 20 6.83 -3.89 -0.14
N LEU A 21 5.96 -3.46 -1.05
CA LEU A 21 4.99 -4.36 -1.67
C LEU A 21 5.68 -5.45 -2.47
N ILE A 22 6.74 -5.10 -3.19
CA ILE A 22 7.50 -6.09 -3.95
C ILE A 22 8.14 -7.10 -3.00
N SER A 23 8.72 -6.63 -1.90
CA SER A 23 9.36 -7.53 -0.95
C SER A 23 8.35 -8.43 -0.25
N ALA A 24 7.11 -7.95 -0.09
CA ALA A 24 6.05 -8.74 0.53
C ALA A 24 5.31 -9.61 -0.48
N LYS A 25 5.76 -9.62 -1.74
CA LYS A 25 5.18 -10.42 -2.81
C LYS A 25 3.74 -10.04 -3.08
N LYS A 26 3.43 -8.75 -2.96
CA LYS A 26 2.14 -8.21 -3.32
C LYS A 26 2.22 -7.54 -4.68
N ASN A 27 1.14 -7.61 -5.46
CA ASN A 27 1.10 -6.95 -6.75
C ASN A 27 0.69 -5.49 -6.54
N PRO A 28 1.61 -4.53 -6.75
CA PRO A 28 1.29 -3.13 -6.45
C PRO A 28 0.19 -2.55 -7.32
N ASP A 29 -0.05 -3.12 -8.50
CA ASP A 29 -1.08 -2.61 -9.40
C ASP A 29 -2.48 -3.09 -9.06
N SER A 30 -2.61 -3.96 -8.07
CA SER A 30 -3.90 -4.54 -7.71
C SER A 30 -4.64 -3.75 -6.65
N TYR A 31 -4.09 -2.66 -6.17
CA TYR A 31 -4.64 -1.94 -5.04
C TYR A 31 -4.67 -0.44 -5.29
N LEU A 32 -5.61 0.22 -4.62
CA LEU A 32 -5.62 1.66 -4.50
C LEU A 32 -5.16 1.99 -3.08
N TYR A 33 -4.24 2.94 -2.95
CA TYR A 33 -3.63 3.24 -1.66
C TYR A 33 -4.14 4.56 -1.13
N ILE A 34 -4.67 4.54 0.10
CA ILE A 34 -5.26 5.72 0.74
C ILE A 34 -4.45 6.03 1.99
N CYS A 35 -4.04 7.27 2.12
CA CYS A 35 -3.34 7.76 3.31
C CYS A 35 -4.04 9.03 3.77
N LYS A 36 -4.49 9.05 5.03
CA LYS A 36 -5.20 10.19 5.60
C LYS A 36 -6.40 10.59 4.75
N GLY A 37 -7.12 9.60 4.25
CA GLY A 37 -8.31 9.85 3.44
C GLY A 37 -8.06 10.30 2.02
N LYS A 38 -6.80 10.29 1.58
CA LYS A 38 -6.46 10.75 0.23
C LYS A 38 -5.70 9.65 -0.52
N PRO A 39 -5.97 9.48 -1.81
CA PRO A 39 -5.20 8.51 -2.60
C PRO A 39 -3.76 8.97 -2.75
N ILE A 40 -2.84 8.01 -2.66
CA ILE A 40 -1.43 8.29 -2.84
C ILE A 40 -0.87 7.36 -3.90
N PRO A 41 0.17 7.79 -4.63
CA PRO A 41 0.80 6.91 -5.61
C PRO A 41 1.60 5.81 -4.91
N VAL A 42 1.73 4.68 -5.60
CA VAL A 42 2.40 3.51 -5.03
C VAL A 42 3.88 3.76 -4.81
N ASP A 43 4.47 4.69 -5.54
CA ASP A 43 5.90 4.98 -5.38
C ASP A 43 6.17 6.05 -4.32
N SER A 44 5.16 6.45 -3.57
CA SER A 44 5.35 7.43 -2.51
C SER A 44 5.99 6.78 -1.29
N GLU A 45 6.46 7.63 -0.40
CA GLU A 45 7.11 7.19 0.84
C GLU A 45 6.30 7.74 2.01
N PRO A 46 5.18 7.08 2.36
CA PRO A 46 4.30 7.62 3.39
C PRO A 46 4.92 7.49 4.77
N SER A 47 4.58 8.43 5.64
CA SER A 47 4.99 8.38 7.03
C SER A 47 3.83 8.06 7.96
N ASP A 48 2.64 7.87 7.42
CA ASP A 48 1.44 7.58 8.18
C ASP A 48 0.79 6.30 7.68
N ASP A 49 -0.24 5.87 8.37
CA ASP A 49 -0.93 4.63 8.04
C ASP A 49 -1.54 4.71 6.65
N VAL A 50 -1.44 3.60 5.93
CA VAL A 50 -1.95 3.48 4.57
C VAL A 50 -2.98 2.36 4.56
N GLU A 51 -4.03 2.56 3.79
CA GLU A 51 -5.02 1.51 3.56
C GLU A 51 -4.95 1.10 2.09
N ALA A 52 -4.74 -0.19 1.84
CA ALA A 52 -4.72 -0.73 0.48
C ALA A 52 -6.07 -1.36 0.19
N ILE A 53 -6.76 -0.81 -0.80
CA ILE A 53 -8.07 -1.29 -1.20
C ILE A 53 -7.90 -2.06 -2.49
N LYS A 54 -8.25 -3.34 -2.47
CA LYS A 54 -8.11 -4.14 -3.67
C LYS A 54 -9.10 -3.69 -4.71
N VAL A 55 -8.59 -3.43 -5.93
CA VAL A 55 -9.45 -3.03 -7.03
C VAL A 55 -9.58 -4.20 -7.98
N ALA A 56 -10.78 -4.40 -8.51
CA ALA A 56 -10.99 -5.46 -9.47
C ALA A 56 -10.18 -5.13 -10.71
N SER A 57 -9.25 -5.99 -11.05
CA SER A 57 -8.58 -5.85 -12.33
C SER A 57 -9.59 -6.24 -13.39
N GLY A 58 -9.73 -5.41 -14.38
CA GLY A 58 -10.67 -5.69 -15.45
C GLY A 58 -10.16 -6.75 -16.40
N GLY A 59 -9.25 -7.51 -15.92
CA GLY A 59 -8.63 -8.44 -16.78
C GLY A 59 -9.00 -9.77 -16.76
#